data_ac026249b551e8f37c4ea1f76630cf6d
#
_entry.id   ac026249b551e8f37c4ea1f76630cf6d
#
_cell.length_a   1.000
_cell.length_b   1.000
_cell.length_c   1.000
_cell.angle_alpha   90.00
_cell.angle_beta   90.00
_cell.angle_gamma   90.00
#
_symmetry.space_group_name_H-M   'P 1'
#
loop_
_entity.id
_entity.type
_entity.pdbx_description
1 polymer ?
#
loop_
_entity_poly.entity_id
_entity_poly.type
_entity_poly.pdbx_seq_one_letter_code
_entity_poly.pdbx_strand_id
1 'polypeptide(L)'
;MQFVNSVQALTYDKVADYLKGAALFQNSLRVDGDRRKFDILYGSALVEVEVLPWEVHPWQEGDLATVRATSCVTIGSTLDCELMQFLLTENRRMRFGSFHLDEAGQVVFSESVLGGEEMSLMELQTCILSVVTIADTYDDIIAQRFGGQRASDRLSQGSLFEHPTV
;
A
#
# COMPACT_ATOMS: atom_id res chain seq x y z
N MET A 1 -6.48 8.46 -19.62
CA MET A 1 -5.39 8.04 -18.70
C MET A 1 -4.07 8.22 -19.44
N GLN A 2 -3.12 8.99 -18.92
CA GLN A 2 -1.82 9.21 -19.56
C GLN A 2 -0.72 8.66 -18.65
N PHE A 3 0.06 7.69 -19.12
CA PHE A 3 1.23 7.15 -18.42
C PHE A 3 2.48 7.96 -18.78
N VAL A 4 3.44 7.99 -17.87
CA VAL A 4 4.72 8.69 -18.10
C VAL A 4 5.57 7.92 -19.12
N ASN A 5 5.52 6.58 -19.04
CA ASN A 5 6.27 5.72 -19.96
C ASN A 5 5.51 4.41 -20.27
N SER A 6 5.98 3.67 -21.25
CA SER A 6 5.34 2.43 -21.70
C SER A 6 5.45 1.29 -20.68
N VAL A 7 6.52 1.27 -19.88
CA VAL A 7 6.73 0.25 -18.84
C VAL A 7 5.70 0.44 -17.72
N GLN A 8 5.39 1.70 -17.34
CA GLN A 8 4.33 1.99 -16.39
C GLN A 8 2.97 1.53 -16.90
N ALA A 9 2.67 1.76 -18.19
CA ALA A 9 1.41 1.32 -18.79
C ALA A 9 1.28 -0.21 -18.76
N LEU A 10 2.31 -0.93 -19.21
CA LEU A 10 2.35 -2.39 -19.18
C LEU A 10 2.20 -2.95 -17.76
N THR A 11 2.89 -2.32 -16.80
CA THR A 11 2.81 -2.72 -15.39
C THR A 11 1.41 -2.54 -14.84
N TYR A 12 0.77 -1.40 -15.16
CA TYR A 12 -0.60 -1.13 -14.75
C TYR A 12 -1.58 -2.19 -15.27
N ASP A 13 -1.46 -2.56 -16.54
CA ASP A 13 -2.32 -3.57 -17.14
C ASP A 13 -2.16 -4.94 -16.43
N LYS A 14 -0.91 -5.35 -16.14
CA LYS A 14 -0.64 -6.58 -15.36
C LYS A 14 -1.26 -6.55 -13.97
N VAL A 15 -1.13 -5.43 -13.26
CA VAL A 15 -1.73 -5.25 -11.93
C VAL A 15 -3.26 -5.30 -12.02
N ALA A 16 -3.84 -4.61 -12.99
CA ALA A 16 -5.29 -4.57 -13.21
C ALA A 16 -5.86 -5.97 -13.50
N ASP A 17 -5.20 -6.73 -14.37
CA ASP A 17 -5.61 -8.09 -14.72
C ASP A 17 -5.53 -9.02 -13.50
N TYR A 18 -4.46 -8.94 -12.73
CA TYR A 18 -4.32 -9.71 -11.50
C TYR A 18 -5.43 -9.39 -10.50
N LEU A 19 -5.63 -8.12 -10.18
CA LEU A 19 -6.59 -7.70 -9.16
C LEU A 19 -8.04 -8.01 -9.56
N LYS A 20 -8.38 -7.83 -10.82
CA LYS A 20 -9.72 -8.17 -11.34
C LYS A 20 -9.96 -9.68 -11.39
N GLY A 21 -8.92 -10.46 -11.66
CA GLY A 21 -8.98 -11.93 -11.73
C GLY A 21 -8.92 -12.62 -10.37
N ALA A 22 -8.40 -11.97 -9.35
CA ALA A 22 -8.22 -12.57 -8.03
C ALA A 22 -9.54 -12.64 -7.26
N ALA A 23 -10.04 -13.86 -7.02
CA ALA A 23 -11.28 -14.09 -6.27
C ALA A 23 -11.29 -13.42 -4.88
N LEU A 24 -10.10 -13.29 -4.26
CA LEU A 24 -9.92 -12.67 -2.96
C LEU A 24 -10.36 -11.19 -2.93
N PHE A 25 -10.25 -10.47 -4.05
CA PHE A 25 -10.51 -9.04 -4.13
C PHE A 25 -11.77 -8.66 -4.91
N GLN A 26 -12.50 -9.63 -5.48
CA GLN A 26 -13.64 -9.38 -6.39
C GLN A 26 -14.70 -8.44 -5.81
N ASN A 27 -14.96 -8.49 -4.50
CA ASN A 27 -16.02 -7.70 -3.87
C ASN A 27 -15.49 -6.42 -3.18
N SER A 28 -14.18 -6.20 -3.15
CA SER A 28 -13.54 -5.13 -2.38
C SER A 28 -12.65 -4.23 -3.22
N LEU A 29 -12.40 -4.59 -4.49
CA LEU A 29 -11.57 -3.81 -5.39
C LEU A 29 -12.33 -2.59 -5.90
N ARG A 30 -11.71 -1.41 -5.74
CA ARG A 30 -12.10 -0.17 -6.42
C ARG A 30 -10.96 0.29 -7.32
N VAL A 31 -11.28 0.77 -8.49
CA VAL A 31 -10.29 1.24 -9.46
C VAL A 31 -10.46 2.74 -9.64
N ASP A 32 -9.49 3.51 -9.20
CA ASP A 32 -9.37 4.93 -9.51
C ASP A 32 -8.56 5.11 -10.80
N GLY A 33 -9.25 5.14 -11.92
CA GLY A 33 -8.64 5.28 -13.23
C GLY A 33 -7.91 6.59 -13.46
N ASP A 34 -8.32 7.67 -12.79
CA ASP A 34 -7.68 8.97 -12.95
C ASP A 34 -6.35 9.04 -12.20
N ARG A 35 -6.26 8.40 -11.04
CA ARG A 35 -5.07 8.36 -10.20
C ARG A 35 -4.16 7.16 -10.46
N ARG A 36 -4.59 6.21 -11.29
CA ARG A 36 -3.83 4.98 -11.56
C ARG A 36 -3.60 4.13 -10.31
N LYS A 37 -4.61 4.09 -9.43
CA LYS A 37 -4.61 3.44 -8.15
C LYS A 37 -5.70 2.38 -8.09
N PHE A 38 -5.45 1.41 -7.24
CA PHE A 38 -6.42 0.37 -6.90
C PHE A 38 -6.56 0.35 -5.38
N ASP A 39 -7.78 0.48 -4.89
CA ASP A 39 -8.08 0.35 -3.47
C ASP A 39 -8.66 -1.02 -3.19
N ILE A 40 -8.15 -1.70 -2.18
CA ILE A 40 -8.56 -3.02 -1.75
C ILE A 40 -8.95 -2.94 -0.27
N LEU A 41 -10.16 -3.39 0.06
CA LEU A 41 -10.56 -3.58 1.45
C LEU A 41 -10.50 -5.09 1.77
N TYR A 42 -9.68 -5.47 2.76
CA TYR A 42 -9.55 -6.84 3.22
C TYR A 42 -9.49 -6.88 4.74
N GLY A 43 -10.44 -7.56 5.39
CA GLY A 43 -10.57 -7.49 6.84
C GLY A 43 -10.76 -6.05 7.30
N SER A 44 -9.88 -5.60 8.18
CA SER A 44 -9.79 -4.21 8.62
C SER A 44 -8.75 -3.38 7.82
N ALA A 45 -7.99 -3.99 6.93
CA ALA A 45 -6.98 -3.29 6.14
C ALA A 45 -7.57 -2.64 4.89
N LEU A 46 -7.27 -1.36 4.69
CA LEU A 46 -7.45 -0.66 3.42
C LEU A 46 -6.09 -0.53 2.75
N VAL A 47 -5.93 -1.19 1.61
CA VAL A 47 -4.67 -1.21 0.87
C VAL A 47 -4.83 -0.45 -0.44
N GLU A 48 -3.96 0.52 -0.65
CA GLU A 48 -3.80 1.23 -1.91
C GLU A 48 -2.66 0.59 -2.71
N VAL A 49 -2.90 0.26 -3.96
CA VAL A 49 -1.89 -0.25 -4.89
C VAL A 49 -1.68 0.78 -6.00
N GLU A 50 -0.46 1.26 -6.14
CA GLU A 50 -0.06 2.28 -7.13
C GLU A 50 0.96 1.72 -8.09
N VAL A 51 0.89 2.18 -9.35
CA VAL A 51 1.94 1.94 -10.34
C VAL A 51 2.65 3.25 -10.63
N LEU A 52 3.88 3.36 -10.17
CA LEU A 52 4.68 4.57 -10.21
C LEU A 52 5.77 4.45 -11.29
N PRO A 53 6.07 5.52 -12.04
CA PRO A 53 7.27 5.55 -12.85
C PRO A 53 8.49 5.59 -11.91
N TRP A 54 9.57 4.91 -12.28
CA TRP A 54 10.83 5.04 -11.57
C TRP A 54 11.82 5.83 -12.43
N GLU A 55 11.94 7.09 -12.13
CA GLU A 55 12.69 8.05 -12.97
C GLU A 55 14.18 8.08 -12.66
N VAL A 56 14.60 7.61 -11.49
CA VAL A 56 15.98 7.66 -11.04
C VAL A 56 16.50 6.26 -10.76
N HIS A 57 17.17 5.68 -11.75
CA HIS A 57 17.85 4.40 -11.58
C HIS A 57 19.36 4.58 -11.81
N PRO A 58 20.23 4.28 -10.82
CA PRO A 58 21.65 4.61 -10.91
C PRO A 58 22.45 3.76 -11.91
N TRP A 59 21.86 2.65 -12.39
CA TRP A 59 22.57 1.65 -13.17
C TRP A 59 21.98 1.38 -14.55
N GLN A 60 20.83 1.94 -14.87
CA GLN A 60 20.13 1.62 -16.10
C GLN A 60 19.58 2.87 -16.77
N GLU A 61 19.94 3.08 -18.03
CA GLU A 61 19.29 4.05 -18.90
C GLU A 61 18.04 3.40 -19.49
N GLY A 62 16.89 3.81 -19.07
CA GLY A 62 15.61 3.31 -19.60
C GLY A 62 14.44 3.58 -18.69
N ASP A 63 13.29 3.43 -19.28
CA ASP A 63 12.02 3.55 -18.56
C ASP A 63 11.85 2.38 -17.59
N LEU A 64 11.55 2.69 -16.35
CA LEU A 64 11.22 1.72 -15.31
C LEU A 64 9.91 2.09 -14.63
N ALA A 65 9.32 1.12 -13.95
CA ALA A 65 8.17 1.30 -13.09
C ALA A 65 8.29 0.46 -11.83
N THR A 66 7.57 0.86 -10.80
CA THR A 66 7.41 0.09 -9.57
C THR A 66 5.92 -0.08 -9.26
N VAL A 67 5.56 -1.20 -8.66
CA VAL A 67 4.27 -1.39 -8.01
C VAL A 67 4.50 -1.20 -6.52
N ARG A 68 3.74 -0.31 -5.90
CA ARG A 68 3.77 -0.10 -4.46
C ARG A 68 2.40 -0.41 -3.87
N ALA A 69 2.34 -1.31 -2.92
CA ALA A 69 1.20 -1.52 -2.06
C ALA A 69 1.42 -0.81 -0.73
N THR A 70 0.41 -0.09 -0.24
CA THR A 70 0.49 0.71 0.98
C THR A 70 -0.80 0.58 1.76
N SER A 71 -0.72 0.43 3.07
CA SER A 71 -1.86 0.49 3.98
C SER A 71 -1.59 1.45 5.12
N CYS A 72 -2.53 2.36 5.39
CA CYS A 72 -2.58 3.08 6.64
C CYS A 72 -3.04 2.10 7.72
N VAL A 73 -2.17 1.78 8.67
CA VAL A 73 -2.44 0.79 9.72
C VAL A 73 -3.22 1.43 10.86
N THR A 74 -2.72 2.55 11.40
CA THR A 74 -3.42 3.30 12.43
C THR A 74 -3.31 4.81 12.24
N ILE A 75 -4.34 5.51 12.72
CA ILE A 75 -4.48 6.96 12.67
C ILE A 75 -4.54 7.50 14.09
N GLY A 76 -3.72 8.52 14.40
CA GLY A 76 -3.74 9.20 15.69
C GLY A 76 -3.10 8.42 16.83
N SER A 77 -2.24 7.44 16.52
CA SER A 77 -1.41 6.79 17.54
C SER A 77 -0.43 7.79 18.18
N THR A 78 -0.10 7.57 19.44
CA THR A 78 0.88 8.42 20.16
C THR A 78 2.28 8.18 19.59
N LEU A 79 2.85 9.22 18.98
CA LEU A 79 4.18 9.16 18.40
C LEU A 79 5.24 9.40 19.48
N ASP A 80 5.69 8.35 20.11
CA ASP A 80 6.74 8.38 21.13
C ASP A 80 7.87 7.38 20.83
N CYS A 81 8.88 7.37 21.68
CA CYS A 81 10.02 6.47 21.51
C CYS A 81 9.62 4.98 21.60
N GLU A 82 8.57 4.66 22.37
CA GLU A 82 8.14 3.28 22.54
C GLU A 82 7.50 2.75 21.25
N LEU A 83 6.64 3.53 20.60
CA LEU A 83 6.09 3.19 19.30
C LEU A 83 7.20 3.05 18.26
N MET A 84 8.15 4.00 18.20
CA MET A 84 9.25 3.93 17.23
C MET A 84 10.11 2.70 17.42
N GLN A 85 10.45 2.34 18.66
CA GLN A 85 11.20 1.13 18.95
C GLN A 85 10.43 -0.14 18.59
N PHE A 86 9.12 -0.16 18.82
CA PHE A 86 8.25 -1.25 18.44
C PHE A 86 8.27 -1.44 16.91
N LEU A 87 7.99 -0.39 16.14
CA LEU A 87 7.94 -0.45 14.67
C LEU A 87 9.28 -0.90 14.07
N LEU A 88 10.40 -0.34 14.55
CA LEU A 88 11.74 -0.73 14.08
C LEU A 88 12.10 -2.16 14.45
N THR A 89 11.66 -2.64 15.63
CA THR A 89 11.88 -4.02 16.05
C THR A 89 11.09 -4.99 15.19
N GLU A 90 9.83 -4.65 14.89
CA GLU A 90 8.99 -5.46 14.01
C GLU A 90 9.51 -5.44 12.56
N ASN A 91 9.96 -4.30 12.04
CA ASN A 91 10.60 -4.22 10.72
C ASN A 91 11.78 -5.19 10.57
N ARG A 92 12.58 -5.38 11.64
CA ARG A 92 13.69 -6.35 11.63
C ARG A 92 13.21 -7.79 11.41
N ARG A 93 11.97 -8.10 11.80
CA ARG A 93 11.38 -9.44 11.67
C ARG A 93 10.67 -9.66 10.35
N MET A 94 10.31 -8.57 9.65
CA MET A 94 9.62 -8.64 8.37
C MET A 94 10.53 -9.23 7.28
N ARG A 95 9.95 -9.98 6.39
CA ARG A 95 10.63 -10.49 5.18
C ARG A 95 10.35 -9.58 3.99
N PHE A 96 9.18 -8.98 3.98
CA PHE A 96 8.68 -8.11 2.92
C PHE A 96 8.02 -6.91 3.58
N GLY A 97 8.27 -5.72 3.02
CA GLY A 97 7.72 -4.47 3.48
C GLY A 97 8.29 -3.96 4.81
N SER A 98 7.82 -2.78 5.18
CA SER A 98 8.22 -2.15 6.43
C SER A 98 7.17 -1.14 6.92
N PHE A 99 7.15 -0.93 8.23
CA PHE A 99 6.44 0.18 8.87
C PHE A 99 7.22 1.48 8.69
N HIS A 100 6.48 2.55 8.46
CA HIS A 100 6.99 3.92 8.45
C HIS A 100 5.87 4.88 8.88
N LEU A 101 6.19 6.15 8.98
CA LEU A 101 5.20 7.20 9.17
C LEU A 101 4.99 7.94 7.86
N ASP A 102 3.73 8.30 7.58
CA ASP A 102 3.43 9.24 6.51
C ASP A 102 3.66 10.70 6.94
N GLU A 103 3.41 11.65 6.05
CA GLU A 103 3.56 13.08 6.30
C GLU A 103 2.63 13.60 7.42
N ALA A 104 1.52 12.93 7.67
CA ALA A 104 0.57 13.25 8.74
C ALA A 104 0.93 12.57 10.07
N GLY A 105 2.01 11.79 10.12
CA GLY A 105 2.43 11.03 11.30
C GLY A 105 1.57 9.78 11.56
N GLN A 106 0.89 9.25 10.56
CA GLN A 106 0.13 8.01 10.68
C GLN A 106 1.05 6.81 10.49
N VAL A 107 0.75 5.71 11.17
CA VAL A 107 1.50 4.47 10.99
C VAL A 107 1.06 3.80 9.69
N VAL A 108 2.00 3.60 8.79
CA VAL A 108 1.80 3.03 7.46
C VAL A 108 2.68 1.80 7.29
N PHE A 109 2.19 0.80 6.59
CA PHE A 109 2.99 -0.34 6.13
C PHE A 109 2.99 -0.38 4.61
N SER A 110 4.16 -0.55 3.99
CA SER A 110 4.26 -0.63 2.54
C SER A 110 5.31 -1.64 2.07
N GLU A 111 5.11 -2.10 0.84
CA GLU A 111 6.02 -2.95 0.08
C GLU A 111 6.05 -2.47 -1.36
N SER A 112 7.19 -2.67 -2.04
CA SER A 112 7.34 -2.31 -3.45
C SER A 112 8.09 -3.38 -4.21
N VAL A 113 7.67 -3.62 -5.46
CA VAL A 113 8.36 -4.51 -6.40
C VAL A 113 8.62 -3.80 -7.72
N LEU A 114 9.61 -4.26 -8.45
CA LEU A 114 9.85 -3.79 -9.81
C LEU A 114 8.71 -4.21 -10.71
N GLY A 115 8.24 -3.27 -11.52
CA GLY A 115 7.29 -3.52 -12.60
C GLY A 115 7.97 -3.92 -13.90
N GLY A 116 7.18 -3.97 -14.96
CA GLY A 116 7.66 -4.27 -16.29
C GLY A 116 7.37 -5.70 -16.74
N GLU A 117 8.00 -6.07 -17.85
CA GLU A 117 7.74 -7.36 -18.49
C GLU A 117 8.14 -8.54 -17.61
N GLU A 118 9.27 -8.42 -16.94
CA GLU A 118 9.85 -9.48 -16.08
C GLU A 118 9.15 -9.63 -14.71
N MET A 119 8.29 -8.70 -14.32
CA MET A 119 7.54 -8.82 -13.06
C MET A 119 6.69 -10.10 -13.06
N SER A 120 7.02 -11.02 -12.16
CA SER A 120 6.29 -12.26 -12.01
C SER A 120 4.99 -12.06 -11.23
N LEU A 121 4.01 -12.94 -11.47
CA LEU A 121 2.78 -12.96 -10.70
C LEU A 121 3.04 -13.21 -9.21
N MET A 122 4.04 -14.03 -8.87
CA MET A 122 4.40 -14.33 -7.48
C MET A 122 4.93 -13.09 -6.76
N GLU A 123 5.77 -12.27 -7.40
CA GLU A 123 6.29 -11.02 -6.82
C GLU A 123 5.16 -10.04 -6.56
N LEU A 124 4.26 -9.86 -7.54
CA LEU A 124 3.09 -9.00 -7.39
C LEU A 124 2.16 -9.48 -6.26
N GLN A 125 1.86 -10.78 -6.21
CA GLN A 125 1.07 -11.37 -5.14
C GLN A 125 1.72 -11.18 -3.77
N THR A 126 3.01 -11.45 -3.66
CA THR A 126 3.74 -11.29 -2.40
C THR A 126 3.71 -9.84 -1.93
N CYS A 127 3.94 -8.88 -2.83
CA CYS A 127 3.87 -7.46 -2.52
C CYS A 127 2.51 -7.07 -1.93
N ILE A 128 1.42 -7.43 -2.60
CA ILE A 128 0.07 -7.01 -2.17
C ILE A 128 -0.37 -7.78 -0.91
N LEU A 129 -0.17 -9.10 -0.87
CA LEU A 129 -0.66 -9.93 0.23
C LEU A 129 0.15 -9.73 1.52
N SER A 130 1.45 -9.39 1.44
CA SER A 130 2.21 -9.01 2.64
C SER A 130 1.64 -7.76 3.29
N VAL A 131 1.32 -6.74 2.51
CA VAL A 131 0.73 -5.49 3.04
C VAL A 131 -0.66 -5.75 3.63
N VAL A 132 -1.52 -6.48 2.90
CA VAL A 132 -2.86 -6.86 3.37
C VAL A 132 -2.79 -7.58 4.72
N THR A 133 -1.95 -8.62 4.81
CA THR A 133 -1.87 -9.48 6.00
C THR A 133 -1.26 -8.74 7.19
N ILE A 134 -0.18 -7.99 6.96
CA ILE A 134 0.49 -7.27 8.06
C ILE A 134 -0.38 -6.13 8.56
N ALA A 135 -1.01 -5.36 7.68
CA ALA A 135 -1.88 -4.27 8.10
C ALA A 135 -3.05 -4.77 8.94
N ASP A 136 -3.76 -5.81 8.48
CA ASP A 136 -4.89 -6.42 9.21
C ASP A 136 -4.48 -7.07 10.55
N THR A 137 -3.22 -7.52 10.66
CA THR A 137 -2.71 -8.11 11.91
C THR A 137 -2.29 -7.06 12.93
N TYR A 138 -1.66 -5.98 12.48
CA TYR A 138 -1.00 -5.02 13.36
C TYR A 138 -1.86 -3.81 13.74
N ASP A 139 -2.95 -3.54 13.04
CA ASP A 139 -3.81 -2.39 13.33
C ASP A 139 -4.39 -2.43 14.75
N ASP A 140 -4.92 -3.57 15.17
CA ASP A 140 -5.42 -3.78 16.54
C ASP A 140 -4.28 -3.72 17.57
N ILE A 141 -3.13 -4.34 17.29
CA ILE A 141 -1.98 -4.38 18.20
C ILE A 141 -1.47 -2.96 18.47
N ILE A 142 -1.31 -2.15 17.40
CA ILE A 142 -0.80 -0.79 17.52
C ILE A 142 -1.84 0.11 18.18
N ALA A 143 -3.11 0.04 17.77
CA ALA A 143 -4.17 0.86 18.34
C ALA A 143 -4.37 0.58 19.85
N GLN A 144 -4.33 -0.67 20.28
CA GLN A 144 -4.47 -1.04 21.69
C GLN A 144 -3.30 -0.59 22.55
N ARG A 145 -2.08 -0.68 22.00
CA ARG A 145 -0.86 -0.40 22.76
C ARG A 145 -0.45 1.06 22.76
N PHE A 146 -0.63 1.76 21.64
CA PHE A 146 -0.13 3.12 21.42
C PHE A 146 -1.25 4.13 21.16
N GLY A 147 -2.51 3.72 21.32
CA GLY A 147 -3.67 4.56 21.03
C GLY A 147 -3.92 4.74 19.54
N GLY A 148 -4.84 5.65 19.22
CA GLY A 148 -5.33 5.83 17.85
C GLY A 148 -6.48 4.89 17.52
N GLN A 149 -6.77 4.79 16.22
CA GLN A 149 -7.82 3.92 15.69
C GLN A 149 -7.38 3.30 14.38
N ARG A 150 -7.98 2.16 14.01
CA ARG A 150 -7.75 1.52 12.71
C ARG A 150 -8.24 2.44 11.59
N ALA A 151 -7.57 2.40 10.45
CA ALA A 151 -7.98 3.17 9.29
C ALA A 151 -9.40 2.82 8.83
N SER A 152 -9.78 1.53 8.89
CA SER A 152 -11.13 1.05 8.53
C SER A 152 -12.26 1.63 9.40
N ASP A 153 -12.01 1.88 10.68
CA ASP A 153 -13.00 2.44 11.59
C ASP A 153 -13.37 3.88 11.20
N ARG A 154 -12.41 4.60 10.64
CA ARG A 154 -12.62 5.96 10.13
C ARG A 154 -13.40 5.99 8.82
N LEU A 155 -13.24 4.98 7.96
CA LEU A 155 -14.05 4.81 6.74
C LEU A 155 -15.53 4.62 7.07
N SER A 156 -15.80 3.84 8.11
CA SER A 156 -17.17 3.58 8.59
C SER A 156 -17.86 4.83 9.12
N GLN A 157 -17.09 5.86 9.51
CA GLN A 157 -17.60 7.14 10.01
C GLN A 157 -17.76 8.21 8.92
N GLY A 158 -17.54 7.89 7.63
CA GLY A 158 -17.86 8.75 6.49
C GLY A 158 -16.83 9.82 6.14
N SER A 159 -15.59 9.76 6.66
CA SER A 159 -14.64 10.87 6.60
C SER A 159 -13.39 10.70 5.71
N LEU A 160 -13.13 9.54 5.09
CA LEU A 160 -11.88 9.33 4.35
C LEU A 160 -11.92 9.63 2.84
N PHE A 161 -13.09 9.97 2.29
CA PHE A 161 -13.24 10.28 0.86
C PHE A 161 -13.62 11.74 0.56
N GLU A 162 -13.67 12.61 1.55
CA GLU A 162 -13.78 14.04 1.30
C GLU A 162 -12.38 14.64 1.14
N HIS A 163 -11.94 14.78 -0.10
CA HIS A 163 -10.82 15.63 -0.42
C HIS A 163 -11.21 17.08 -0.15
N PRO A 164 -10.39 17.88 0.54
CA PRO A 164 -10.57 19.33 0.50
C PRO A 164 -10.31 19.78 -0.94
N THR A 165 -11.37 20.19 -1.62
CA THR A 165 -11.27 21.01 -2.83
C THR A 165 -10.60 22.33 -2.45
N VAL A 166 -9.37 22.53 -2.92
CA VAL A 166 -8.77 23.86 -3.09
C VAL A 166 -8.35 24.00 -4.53
#